data_c917525647fc6924dc7efbe20d2bad1d
#
_entry.id   c917525647fc6924dc7efbe20d2bad1d
#
_cell.length_a   1.000
_cell.length_b   1.000
_cell.length_c   1.000
_cell.angle_alpha   90.00
_cell.angle_beta   90.00
_cell.angle_gamma   90.00
#
_symmetry.space_group_name_H-M   'P 1'
#
loop_
_entity.id
_entity.type
_entity.pdbx_description
1 polymer ?
#
loop_
_entity_poly.entity_id
_entity_poly.type
_entity_poly.pdbx_seq_one_letter_code
_entity_poly.pdbx_strand_id
1 'polypeptide(L)'
;MKKLLKCTRGGGYFTPCVITIVIAMILSAVLFYAQCMTIIQTTRADTERVLESFIMKNSIDIYNSIKQGHDFTEDFDENLYISQTSSELSLDSSKNRLYNYGADGEIVYSMTSPRVTYKCRREFGDEPQALKLKASYTVMIPVIFAGEHIFDLEIPITVTRSLTLKE
;
A
#
# COMPACT_ATOMS: atom_id res chain seq x y z
N MET A 1 57.78 -28.78 33.64
CA MET A 1 56.65 -27.88 33.89
C MET A 1 56.56 -26.72 32.87
N LYS A 2 56.53 -26.96 31.56
CA LYS A 2 56.47 -25.91 30.55
C LYS A 2 55.44 -26.14 29.43
N LYS A 3 54.41 -26.96 29.67
CA LYS A 3 53.39 -27.28 28.65
C LYS A 3 51.96 -26.89 29.00
N LEU A 4 51.68 -26.20 30.12
CA LEU A 4 50.33 -25.84 30.57
C LEU A 4 49.92 -24.40 30.30
N LEU A 5 50.76 -23.60 29.65
CA LEU A 5 50.45 -22.19 29.37
C LEU A 5 50.09 -21.88 27.90
N LYS A 6 49.74 -22.92 27.12
CA LYS A 6 49.41 -22.72 25.69
C LYS A 6 47.91 -22.90 25.37
N CYS A 7 47.05 -22.85 26.34
CA CYS A 7 45.58 -22.85 26.17
C CYS A 7 44.91 -21.55 26.56
N THR A 8 45.48 -20.42 26.16
CA THR A 8 44.77 -19.12 26.20
C THR A 8 44.30 -18.76 24.81
N ARG A 9 43.52 -19.62 24.17
CA ARG A 9 42.63 -19.22 23.09
C ARG A 9 41.26 -18.89 23.70
N GLY A 10 41.20 -17.78 24.43
CA GLY A 10 39.95 -17.19 24.88
C GLY A 10 39.10 -16.58 23.74
N GLY A 11 39.48 -16.82 22.47
CA GLY A 11 38.72 -16.40 21.28
C GLY A 11 37.72 -17.42 20.76
N GLY A 12 37.67 -18.64 21.34
CA GLY A 12 36.83 -19.72 20.78
C GLY A 12 35.33 -19.48 20.82
N TYR A 13 34.85 -18.67 21.76
CA TYR A 13 33.42 -18.36 21.91
C TYR A 13 33.00 -17.01 21.29
N PHE A 14 33.92 -16.07 21.08
CA PHE A 14 33.61 -14.75 20.54
C PHE A 14 33.20 -14.83 19.06
N THR A 15 33.93 -15.62 18.27
CA THR A 15 33.64 -15.77 16.83
C THR A 15 32.27 -16.35 16.56
N PRO A 16 31.80 -17.47 17.20
CA PRO A 16 30.44 -17.96 16.97
C PRO A 16 29.36 -16.97 17.45
N CYS A 17 29.59 -16.24 18.54
CA CYS A 17 28.63 -15.22 18.98
C CYS A 17 28.48 -14.11 17.95
N VAL A 18 29.56 -13.60 17.39
CA VAL A 18 29.51 -12.57 16.34
C VAL A 18 28.81 -13.09 15.09
N ILE A 19 29.11 -14.32 14.66
CA ILE A 19 28.44 -14.92 13.51
C ILE A 19 26.95 -15.07 13.75
N THR A 20 26.52 -15.50 14.93
CA THR A 20 25.10 -15.63 15.28
C THR A 20 24.39 -14.31 15.22
N ILE A 21 25.00 -13.22 15.75
CA ILE A 21 24.43 -11.87 15.70
C ILE A 21 24.29 -11.41 14.25
N VAL A 22 25.32 -11.60 13.42
CA VAL A 22 25.26 -11.20 12.00
C VAL A 22 24.15 -11.95 11.25
N ILE A 23 24.03 -13.28 11.48
CA ILE A 23 22.96 -14.08 10.89
C ILE A 23 21.58 -13.57 11.35
N ALA A 24 21.41 -13.28 12.64
CA ALA A 24 20.17 -12.75 13.19
C ALA A 24 19.80 -11.40 12.57
N MET A 25 20.79 -10.50 12.36
CA MET A 25 20.56 -9.20 11.71
C MET A 25 20.12 -9.38 10.25
N ILE A 26 20.76 -10.27 9.50
CA ILE A 26 20.38 -10.56 8.10
C ILE A 26 18.97 -11.14 8.05
N LEU A 27 18.65 -12.08 8.91
CA LEU A 27 17.33 -12.69 8.98
C LEU A 27 16.24 -11.65 9.31
N SER A 28 16.50 -10.78 10.27
CA SER A 28 15.60 -9.68 10.63
C SER A 28 15.34 -8.75 9.44
N ALA A 29 16.38 -8.38 8.69
CA ALA A 29 16.23 -7.55 7.50
C ALA A 29 15.39 -8.22 6.40
N VAL A 30 15.59 -9.52 6.19
CA VAL A 30 14.79 -10.30 5.20
C VAL A 30 13.33 -10.39 5.61
N LEU A 31 13.06 -10.64 6.89
CA LEU A 31 11.67 -10.68 7.41
C LEU A 31 10.99 -9.32 7.29
N PHE A 32 11.68 -8.24 7.63
CA PHE A 32 11.16 -6.88 7.46
C PHE A 32 10.84 -6.58 6.00
N TYR A 33 11.74 -6.92 5.08
CA TYR A 33 11.49 -6.75 3.65
C TYR A 33 10.26 -7.55 3.18
N ALA A 34 10.12 -8.80 3.59
CA ALA A 34 8.97 -9.63 3.26
C ALA A 34 7.65 -9.02 3.80
N GLN A 35 7.66 -8.48 5.01
CA GLN A 35 6.53 -7.77 5.61
C GLN A 35 6.15 -6.53 4.79
N CYS A 36 7.12 -5.69 4.43
CA CYS A 36 6.88 -4.53 3.58
C CYS A 36 6.25 -4.92 2.23
N MET A 37 6.77 -5.96 1.58
CA MET A 37 6.22 -6.44 0.30
C MET A 37 4.79 -6.95 0.45
N THR A 38 4.48 -7.65 1.54
CA THR A 38 3.11 -8.11 1.82
C THR A 38 2.17 -6.93 1.99
N ILE A 39 2.54 -5.92 2.79
CA ILE A 39 1.73 -4.70 3.01
C ILE A 39 1.45 -4.00 1.67
N ILE A 40 2.48 -3.81 0.83
CA ILE A 40 2.34 -3.16 -0.47
C ILE A 40 1.38 -3.93 -1.38
N GLN A 41 1.56 -5.25 -1.50
CA GLN A 41 0.74 -6.10 -2.36
C GLN A 41 -0.72 -6.14 -1.89
N THR A 42 -0.93 -6.30 -0.59
CA THR A 42 -2.27 -6.32 0.01
C THR A 42 -2.97 -4.97 -0.18
N THR A 43 -2.31 -3.88 0.19
CA THR A 43 -2.88 -2.54 0.04
C THR A 43 -3.22 -2.22 -1.42
N ARG A 44 -2.36 -2.63 -2.34
CA ARG A 44 -2.62 -2.47 -3.78
C ARG A 44 -3.84 -3.27 -4.23
N ALA A 45 -3.90 -4.56 -3.88
CA ALA A 45 -5.01 -5.44 -4.27
C ALA A 45 -6.36 -4.96 -3.68
N ASP A 46 -6.34 -4.51 -2.43
CA ASP A 46 -7.53 -4.00 -1.76
C ASP A 46 -7.98 -2.67 -2.38
N THR A 47 -7.06 -1.77 -2.69
CA THR A 47 -7.39 -0.52 -3.39
C THR A 47 -7.93 -0.78 -4.81
N GLU A 48 -7.40 -1.79 -5.52
CA GLU A 48 -7.93 -2.23 -6.80
C GLU A 48 -9.38 -2.71 -6.67
N ARG A 49 -9.67 -3.49 -5.63
CA ARG A 49 -11.03 -3.99 -5.33
C ARG A 49 -11.99 -2.86 -4.98
N VAL A 50 -11.55 -1.91 -4.14
CA VAL A 50 -12.35 -0.73 -3.80
C VAL A 50 -12.68 0.08 -5.05
N LEU A 51 -11.70 0.30 -5.93
CA LEU A 51 -11.89 1.04 -7.17
C LEU A 51 -12.86 0.33 -8.12
N GLU A 52 -12.78 -1.00 -8.20
CA GLU A 52 -13.72 -1.83 -8.96
C GLU A 52 -15.15 -1.76 -8.38
N SER A 53 -15.28 -1.92 -7.07
CA SER A 53 -16.55 -1.79 -6.34
C SER A 53 -17.18 -0.40 -6.54
N PHE A 54 -16.37 0.65 -6.50
CA PHE A 54 -16.80 2.02 -6.73
C PHE A 54 -17.33 2.20 -8.17
N ILE A 55 -16.61 1.70 -9.17
CA ILE A 55 -17.04 1.73 -10.58
C ILE A 55 -18.38 1.00 -10.75
N MET A 56 -18.52 -0.18 -10.15
CA MET A 56 -19.75 -0.98 -10.26
C MET A 56 -20.94 -0.29 -9.61
N LYS A 57 -20.78 0.29 -8.43
CA LYS A 57 -21.85 1.02 -7.72
C LYS A 57 -22.34 2.24 -8.51
N ASN A 58 -21.43 2.93 -9.18
CA ASN A 58 -21.76 4.12 -9.96
C ASN A 58 -21.92 3.84 -11.46
N SER A 59 -21.96 2.57 -11.86
CA SER A 59 -21.96 2.19 -13.28
C SER A 59 -23.15 2.75 -14.06
N ILE A 60 -24.32 2.86 -13.43
CA ILE A 60 -25.55 3.37 -14.07
C ILE A 60 -25.38 4.86 -14.37
N ASP A 61 -24.89 5.64 -13.44
CA ASP A 61 -24.70 7.09 -13.57
C ASP A 61 -23.57 7.39 -14.56
N ILE A 62 -22.47 6.63 -14.47
CA ILE A 62 -21.37 6.66 -15.42
C ILE A 62 -21.86 6.37 -16.85
N TYR A 63 -22.64 5.32 -17.01
CA TYR A 63 -23.18 4.93 -18.32
C TYR A 63 -24.08 6.02 -18.91
N ASN A 64 -24.99 6.56 -18.12
CA ASN A 64 -25.92 7.60 -18.54
C ASN A 64 -25.18 8.90 -18.91
N SER A 65 -24.19 9.30 -18.13
CA SER A 65 -23.38 10.49 -18.38
C SER A 65 -22.55 10.34 -19.65
N ILE A 66 -21.92 9.19 -19.88
CA ILE A 66 -21.18 8.90 -21.11
C ILE A 66 -22.11 8.95 -22.34
N LYS A 67 -23.29 8.34 -22.25
CA LYS A 67 -24.26 8.27 -23.35
C LYS A 67 -24.86 9.65 -23.70
N GLN A 68 -25.07 10.49 -22.70
CA GLN A 68 -25.59 11.86 -22.88
C GLN A 68 -24.50 12.85 -23.30
N GLY A 69 -23.25 12.41 -23.34
CA GLY A 69 -22.12 13.26 -23.68
C GLY A 69 -21.72 14.24 -22.59
N HIS A 70 -22.25 14.07 -21.38
CA HIS A 70 -21.83 14.83 -20.21
C HIS A 70 -20.50 14.29 -19.66
N ASP A 71 -19.73 15.20 -19.07
CA ASP A 71 -18.49 14.84 -18.41
C ASP A 71 -18.86 14.25 -17.04
N PHE A 72 -18.66 12.96 -16.85
CA PHE A 72 -18.89 12.24 -15.59
C PHE A 72 -18.12 12.86 -14.39
N THR A 73 -17.24 13.76 -14.69
CA THR A 73 -16.31 14.38 -13.77
C THR A 73 -16.96 15.32 -12.76
N GLU A 74 -18.10 15.89 -13.08
CA GLU A 74 -18.81 16.82 -12.19
C GLU A 74 -19.52 16.07 -11.05
N ASP A 75 -19.83 14.79 -11.24
CA ASP A 75 -20.55 13.96 -10.26
C ASP A 75 -19.64 13.07 -9.41
N PHE A 76 -18.31 13.14 -9.62
CA PHE A 76 -17.37 12.31 -8.88
C PHE A 76 -17.08 12.88 -7.49
N ASP A 77 -17.68 12.28 -6.46
CA ASP A 77 -17.39 12.62 -5.07
C ASP A 77 -16.14 11.87 -4.56
N GLU A 78 -15.01 12.59 -4.52
CA GLU A 78 -13.74 12.07 -3.97
C GLU A 78 -13.89 11.68 -2.49
N ASN A 79 -14.73 12.40 -1.72
CA ASN A 79 -14.97 12.08 -0.31
C ASN A 79 -15.71 10.75 -0.15
N LEU A 80 -16.63 10.43 -1.05
CA LEU A 80 -17.30 9.15 -1.08
C LEU A 80 -16.33 8.00 -1.33
N TYR A 81 -15.38 8.18 -2.24
CA TYR A 81 -14.33 7.20 -2.50
C TYR A 81 -13.40 7.01 -1.30
N ILE A 82 -12.98 8.10 -0.64
CA ILE A 82 -12.16 8.06 0.56
C ILE A 82 -12.89 7.34 1.70
N SER A 83 -14.16 7.65 1.93
CA SER A 83 -14.97 7.01 2.99
C SER A 83 -15.18 5.52 2.71
N GLN A 84 -15.41 5.14 1.47
CA GLN A 84 -15.52 3.73 1.07
C GLN A 84 -14.18 3.00 1.24
N THR A 85 -13.06 3.63 0.86
CA THR A 85 -11.72 3.07 1.06
C THR A 85 -11.43 2.85 2.54
N SER A 86 -11.73 3.81 3.41
CA SER A 86 -11.51 3.67 4.85
C SER A 86 -12.37 2.56 5.45
N SER A 87 -13.62 2.42 5.01
CA SER A 87 -14.54 1.38 5.48
C SER A 87 -14.14 -0.02 5.02
N GLU A 88 -13.80 -0.20 3.73
CA GLU A 88 -13.45 -1.52 3.19
C GLU A 88 -12.08 -2.02 3.64
N LEU A 89 -11.13 -1.12 3.86
CA LEU A 89 -9.80 -1.45 4.38
C LEU A 89 -9.72 -1.42 5.93
N SER A 90 -10.84 -1.10 6.61
CA SER A 90 -10.89 -0.95 8.08
C SER A 90 -9.80 0.00 8.60
N LEU A 91 -9.68 1.16 7.96
CA LEU A 91 -8.70 2.18 8.29
C LEU A 91 -9.35 3.32 9.09
N ASP A 92 -8.67 3.77 10.13
CA ASP A 92 -9.08 4.97 10.86
C ASP A 92 -8.65 6.24 10.12
N SER A 93 -9.63 7.10 9.81
CA SER A 93 -9.36 8.37 9.15
C SER A 93 -9.01 9.45 10.17
N SER A 94 -7.80 10.00 10.08
CA SER A 94 -7.38 11.15 10.88
C SER A 94 -6.50 12.09 10.05
N LYS A 95 -6.82 13.39 10.07
CA LYS A 95 -6.00 14.46 9.47
C LYS A 95 -5.50 14.18 8.05
N ASN A 96 -6.37 13.74 7.15
CA ASN A 96 -6.01 13.47 5.76
C ASN A 96 -5.11 12.23 5.53
N ARG A 97 -5.02 11.35 6.54
CA ARG A 97 -4.34 10.06 6.49
C ARG A 97 -5.25 8.96 6.98
N LEU A 98 -5.05 7.77 6.45
CA LEU A 98 -5.74 6.56 6.85
C LEU A 98 -4.72 5.66 7.57
N TYR A 99 -5.07 5.17 8.76
CA TYR A 99 -4.18 4.40 9.62
C TYR A 99 -4.68 2.97 9.76
N ASN A 100 -3.79 2.01 9.63
CA ASN A 100 -4.03 0.62 9.97
C ASN A 100 -3.32 0.29 11.29
N TYR A 101 -4.08 -0.22 12.25
CA TYR A 101 -3.57 -0.60 13.55
C TYR A 101 -3.49 -2.12 13.69
N GLY A 102 -2.42 -2.63 14.28
CA GLY A 102 -2.26 -4.02 14.66
C GLY A 102 -3.14 -4.39 15.86
N ALA A 103 -3.13 -5.66 16.21
CA ALA A 103 -3.90 -6.19 17.35
C ALA A 103 -3.45 -5.61 18.72
N ASP A 104 -2.25 -5.12 18.78
CA ASP A 104 -1.59 -4.45 19.93
C ASP A 104 -1.81 -2.94 19.96
N GLY A 105 -2.52 -2.38 18.97
CA GLY A 105 -2.79 -0.95 18.85
C GLY A 105 -1.64 -0.13 18.25
N GLU A 106 -0.56 -0.78 17.80
CA GLU A 106 0.53 -0.11 17.09
C GLU A 106 0.17 0.14 15.62
N ILE A 107 0.72 1.21 15.05
CA ILE A 107 0.51 1.54 13.64
C ILE A 107 1.33 0.55 12.78
N VAL A 108 0.65 -0.29 12.03
CA VAL A 108 1.28 -1.21 11.07
C VAL A 108 1.70 -0.47 9.81
N TYR A 109 0.81 0.36 9.28
CA TYR A 109 1.09 1.28 8.19
C TYR A 109 0.08 2.41 8.17
N SER A 110 0.42 3.49 7.50
CA SER A 110 -0.53 4.55 7.18
C SER A 110 -0.49 4.84 5.69
N MET A 111 -1.56 5.42 5.16
CA MET A 111 -1.61 5.85 3.76
C MET A 111 -2.18 7.26 3.65
N THR A 112 -1.72 8.01 2.66
CA THR A 112 -2.36 9.28 2.31
C THR A 112 -3.75 9.03 1.75
N SER A 113 -4.67 9.97 1.92
CA SER A 113 -5.98 9.90 1.26
C SER A 113 -5.80 9.69 -0.24
N PRO A 114 -6.40 8.63 -0.82
CA PRO A 114 -6.22 8.32 -2.23
C PRO A 114 -6.85 9.39 -3.10
N ARG A 115 -6.06 9.93 -4.03
CA ARG A 115 -6.56 10.84 -5.06
C ARG A 115 -6.96 10.04 -6.29
N VAL A 116 -8.18 10.27 -6.75
CA VAL A 116 -8.67 9.62 -7.96
C VAL A 116 -8.66 10.62 -9.10
N THR A 117 -7.99 10.23 -10.17
CA THR A 117 -8.03 10.95 -11.45
C THR A 117 -8.63 10.03 -12.49
N TYR A 118 -9.42 10.60 -13.36
CA TYR A 118 -10.08 9.86 -14.43
C TYR A 118 -9.70 10.45 -15.78
N LYS A 119 -9.76 9.59 -16.81
CA LYS A 119 -9.69 10.00 -18.20
C LYS A 119 -10.81 9.30 -18.94
N CYS A 120 -11.74 10.09 -19.46
CA CYS A 120 -12.70 9.63 -20.43
C CYS A 120 -12.12 9.88 -21.81
N ARG A 121 -11.86 8.82 -22.58
CA ARG A 121 -11.38 8.94 -23.97
C ARG A 121 -12.59 8.92 -24.88
N ARG A 122 -12.95 10.07 -25.45
CA ARG A 122 -13.76 10.16 -26.66
C ARG A 122 -12.84 10.04 -27.84
N GLU A 123 -12.89 8.94 -28.55
CA GLU A 123 -12.40 8.90 -29.94
C GLU A 123 -13.56 9.26 -30.86
N PHE A 124 -13.32 10.22 -31.73
CA PHE A 124 -14.25 10.58 -32.80
C PHE A 124 -14.37 9.36 -33.74
N GLY A 125 -15.57 8.77 -33.78
CA GLY A 125 -15.95 7.69 -34.69
C GLY A 125 -15.96 6.30 -34.06
N ASP A 126 -17.13 5.77 -33.84
CA ASP A 126 -17.56 4.36 -33.73
C ASP A 126 -16.86 3.39 -32.74
N GLU A 127 -16.06 3.88 -31.78
CA GLU A 127 -15.39 3.00 -30.83
C GLU A 127 -15.95 3.14 -29.40
N PRO A 128 -16.03 2.03 -28.65
CA PRO A 128 -16.55 2.03 -27.28
C PRO A 128 -15.73 2.96 -26.38
N GLN A 129 -16.41 3.84 -25.70
CA GLN A 129 -15.81 4.79 -24.77
C GLN A 129 -15.23 4.02 -23.57
N ALA A 130 -13.93 4.18 -23.34
CA ALA A 130 -13.26 3.59 -22.20
C ALA A 130 -13.08 4.64 -21.10
N LEU A 131 -13.65 4.39 -19.92
CA LEU A 131 -13.38 5.16 -18.74
C LEU A 131 -12.16 4.58 -18.02
N LYS A 132 -11.11 5.38 -17.85
CA LYS A 132 -9.93 5.03 -17.05
C LYS A 132 -9.96 5.79 -15.74
N LEU A 133 -9.99 5.05 -14.64
CA LEU A 133 -9.83 5.57 -13.29
C LEU A 133 -8.43 5.23 -12.78
N LYS A 134 -7.78 6.22 -12.20
CA LYS A 134 -6.44 6.09 -11.63
C LYS A 134 -6.47 6.60 -10.20
N ALA A 135 -6.25 5.72 -9.23
CA ALA A 135 -6.06 6.07 -7.83
C ALA A 135 -4.56 6.15 -7.51
N SER A 136 -4.15 7.23 -6.85
CA SER A 136 -2.77 7.46 -6.43
C SER A 136 -2.71 7.78 -4.95
N TYR A 137 -1.84 7.13 -4.20
CA TYR A 137 -1.61 7.33 -2.77
C TYR A 137 -0.20 6.92 -2.38
N THR A 138 0.25 7.34 -1.22
CA THR A 138 1.55 6.94 -0.66
C THR A 138 1.30 6.12 0.59
N VAL A 139 1.87 4.91 0.65
CA VAL A 139 1.90 4.07 1.85
C VAL A 139 3.15 4.40 2.64
N MET A 140 2.99 4.59 3.94
CA MET A 140 4.05 4.87 4.90
C MET A 140 4.12 3.72 5.89
N ILE A 141 5.26 3.05 5.94
CA ILE A 141 5.51 1.92 6.84
C ILE A 141 6.53 2.39 7.87
N PRO A 142 6.19 2.39 9.17
CA PRO A 142 7.12 2.80 10.21
C PRO A 142 8.25 1.77 10.34
N VAL A 143 9.49 2.23 10.28
CA VAL A 143 10.67 1.42 10.53
C VAL A 143 11.04 1.56 12.01
N ILE A 144 10.81 0.50 12.77
CA ILE A 144 11.08 0.43 14.21
C ILE A 144 12.32 -0.45 14.42
N PHE A 145 13.33 0.07 15.13
CA PHE A 145 14.52 -0.68 15.50
C PHE A 145 14.78 -0.51 17.00
N ALA A 146 14.97 -1.63 17.69
CA ALA A 146 15.16 -1.67 19.14
C ALA A 146 14.05 -0.98 19.95
N GLY A 147 12.81 -0.94 19.43
CA GLY A 147 11.67 -0.29 20.07
C GLY A 147 11.58 1.21 19.81
N GLU A 148 12.50 1.79 19.04
CA GLU A 148 12.46 3.20 18.65
C GLU A 148 12.07 3.35 17.17
N HIS A 149 11.18 4.30 16.89
CA HIS A 149 10.83 4.69 15.53
C HIS A 149 11.99 5.49 14.92
N ILE A 150 12.52 5.03 13.77
CA ILE A 150 13.66 5.68 13.13
C ILE A 150 13.18 6.58 11.99
N PHE A 151 12.39 6.04 11.08
CA PHE A 151 11.81 6.79 9.93
C PHE A 151 10.62 6.04 9.36
N ASP A 152 9.83 6.71 8.53
CA ASP A 152 8.77 6.11 7.73
C ASP A 152 9.28 5.80 6.33
N LEU A 153 9.07 4.56 5.88
CA LEU A 153 9.35 4.16 4.51
C LEU A 153 8.17 4.58 3.64
N GLU A 154 8.35 5.59 2.78
CA GLU A 154 7.33 6.13 1.90
C GLU A 154 7.36 5.44 0.54
N ILE A 155 6.23 4.83 0.15
CA ILE A 155 6.12 4.09 -1.11
C ILE A 155 4.91 4.62 -1.88
N PRO A 156 5.13 5.32 -3.00
CA PRO A 156 4.04 5.78 -3.86
C PRO A 156 3.44 4.61 -4.63
N ILE A 157 2.13 4.47 -4.54
CA ILE A 157 1.36 3.43 -5.24
C ILE A 157 0.38 4.10 -6.19
N THR A 158 0.25 3.52 -7.36
CA THR A 158 -0.73 3.91 -8.37
C THR A 158 -1.46 2.68 -8.86
N VAL A 159 -2.78 2.75 -8.81
CA VAL A 159 -3.69 1.71 -9.28
C VAL A 159 -4.52 2.28 -10.43
N THR A 160 -4.70 1.52 -11.49
CA THR A 160 -5.50 1.94 -12.65
C THR A 160 -6.49 0.85 -13.00
N ARG A 161 -7.75 1.23 -13.18
CA ARG A 161 -8.80 0.37 -13.71
C ARG A 161 -9.47 1.05 -14.91
N SER A 162 -9.86 0.25 -15.89
CA SER A 162 -10.59 0.72 -17.06
C SER A 162 -11.91 -0.01 -17.18
N LEU A 163 -12.98 0.75 -17.40
CA LEU A 163 -14.29 0.23 -17.77
C LEU A 163 -14.45 0.42 -19.27
N THR A 164 -14.58 -0.67 -20.00
CA THR A 164 -14.93 -0.63 -21.42
C THR A 164 -16.41 -1.00 -21.54
N LEU A 165 -17.20 -0.09 -22.11
CA LEU A 165 -18.58 -0.35 -22.41
C LEU A 165 -18.63 -1.25 -23.64
N LYS A 166 -19.14 -2.48 -23.50
CA LYS A 166 -19.52 -3.33 -24.64
C LYS A 166 -20.95 -2.95 -25.02
N GLU A 167 -21.13 -2.62 -26.31
CA GLU A 167 -22.46 -2.56 -26.90
C GLU A 167 -23.15 -3.94 -26.91
#